data_f27c7ea40cbc52e1d29e0b881301b7d4
#
_entry.id   f27c7ea40cbc52e1d29e0b881301b7d4
#
_cell.length_a   1.000
_cell.length_b   1.000
_cell.length_c   1.000
_cell.angle_alpha   90.00
_cell.angle_beta   90.00
_cell.angle_gamma   90.00
#
_symmetry.space_group_name_H-M   'P 1'
#
loop_
_entity.id
_entity.type
_entity.pdbx_description
1 polymer ?
#
loop_
_entity_poly.entity_id
_entity_poly.type
_entity_poly.pdbx_seq_one_letter_code
_entity_poly.pdbx_strand_id
1 'polypeptide(L)'
;MRTLTVAALALAASLATVPVSRAQMPAAPAVPATRTPSPPGAEVYIISPRNGAKVKSPVLVQFGLKPVMGVAPAGVKFENTGHHHLLIDTDAPADMAAPLPATDHIRHFGKGQTETSLTLPPGKHTLQLLLGDQNHIPHDPPVISKKITITVEK
;
A
#
# COMPACT_ATOMS: atom_id res chain seq x y z
N MET A 1 -73.78 8.21 51.79
CA MET A 1 -72.70 7.43 51.17
C MET A 1 -71.68 8.44 50.65
N ARG A 2 -70.50 8.59 51.32
CA ARG A 2 -69.45 9.53 50.97
C ARG A 2 -68.31 8.75 50.30
N THR A 3 -68.04 9.01 49.01
CA THR A 3 -66.92 8.46 48.26
C THR A 3 -65.68 9.30 48.49
N LEU A 4 -64.64 8.68 49.03
CA LEU A 4 -63.32 9.25 49.20
C LEU A 4 -62.51 9.01 47.90
N THR A 5 -62.10 10.08 47.28
CA THR A 5 -61.16 10.03 46.11
C THR A 5 -59.74 10.16 46.65
N VAL A 6 -58.93 9.13 46.44
CA VAL A 6 -57.50 9.13 46.79
C VAL A 6 -56.73 9.65 45.56
N ALA A 7 -56.08 10.80 45.71
CA ALA A 7 -55.17 11.33 44.67
C ALA A 7 -53.78 10.70 44.85
N ALA A 8 -53.30 9.97 43.86
CA ALA A 8 -51.94 9.45 43.81
C ALA A 8 -50.98 10.49 43.20
N LEU A 9 -50.04 10.98 44.01
CA LEU A 9 -49.00 11.88 43.59
C LEU A 9 -47.84 11.08 42.97
N ALA A 10 -47.65 11.14 41.65
CA ALA A 10 -46.53 10.49 40.97
C ALA A 10 -45.32 11.43 41.00
N LEU A 11 -44.26 11.04 41.74
CA LEU A 11 -42.99 11.73 41.79
C LEU A 11 -42.13 11.27 40.61
N ALA A 12 -41.97 12.11 39.58
CA ALA A 12 -41.07 11.84 38.44
C ALA A 12 -39.64 12.25 38.80
N ALA A 13 -38.76 11.27 39.01
CA ALA A 13 -37.32 11.48 39.18
C ALA A 13 -36.64 11.63 37.83
N SER A 14 -36.23 12.84 37.49
CA SER A 14 -35.41 13.13 36.29
C SER A 14 -33.95 12.78 36.53
N LEU A 15 -33.49 11.67 35.95
CA LEU A 15 -32.08 11.31 35.90
C LEU A 15 -31.37 12.18 34.83
N ALA A 16 -30.61 13.17 35.30
CA ALA A 16 -29.75 13.96 34.43
C ALA A 16 -28.52 13.14 34.04
N THR A 17 -28.45 12.72 32.77
CA THR A 17 -27.26 12.09 32.20
C THR A 17 -26.22 13.16 31.90
N VAL A 18 -25.13 13.17 32.66
CA VAL A 18 -23.96 14.03 32.40
C VAL A 18 -23.19 13.41 31.21
N PRO A 19 -22.96 14.14 30.09
CA PRO A 19 -22.14 13.64 29.02
C PRO A 19 -20.68 13.57 29.49
N VAL A 20 -20.11 12.36 29.52
CA VAL A 20 -18.68 12.18 29.75
C VAL A 20 -17.95 12.62 28.46
N SER A 21 -17.42 13.82 28.49
CA SER A 21 -16.54 14.31 27.42
C SER A 21 -15.24 13.50 27.44
N ARG A 22 -15.08 12.59 26.49
CA ARG A 22 -13.84 11.83 26.29
C ARG A 22 -12.80 12.79 25.73
N ALA A 23 -11.93 13.31 26.59
CA ALA A 23 -10.81 14.13 26.18
C ALA A 23 -9.96 13.32 25.19
N GLN A 24 -9.90 13.78 23.93
CA GLN A 24 -9.08 13.20 22.88
C GLN A 24 -7.63 13.57 23.19
N MET A 25 -6.84 12.59 23.64
CA MET A 25 -5.42 12.80 23.85
C MET A 25 -4.79 13.22 22.52
N PRO A 26 -3.94 14.26 22.50
CA PRO A 26 -3.23 14.62 21.29
C PRO A 26 -2.40 13.42 20.84
N ALA A 27 -2.51 13.06 19.56
CA ALA A 27 -1.69 12.02 18.97
C ALA A 27 -0.21 12.39 19.15
N ALA A 28 0.58 11.48 19.72
CA ALA A 28 2.01 11.67 19.82
C ALA A 28 2.58 11.93 18.41
N PRO A 29 3.57 12.83 18.25
CA PRO A 29 4.18 13.06 16.94
C PRO A 29 4.70 11.73 16.41
N ALA A 30 4.28 11.36 15.20
CA ALA A 30 4.76 10.17 14.52
C ALA A 30 6.28 10.29 14.35
N VAL A 31 7.04 9.43 15.01
CA VAL A 31 8.48 9.32 14.77
C VAL A 31 8.63 8.90 13.30
N PRO A 32 9.41 9.63 12.47
CA PRO A 32 9.62 9.22 11.08
C PRO A 32 10.11 7.78 11.06
N ALA A 33 9.41 6.91 10.35
CA ALA A 33 9.84 5.53 10.21
C ALA A 33 11.22 5.53 9.53
N THR A 34 12.24 5.03 10.21
CA THR A 34 13.58 4.88 9.62
C THR A 34 13.44 3.88 8.48
N ARG A 35 13.73 4.34 7.25
CA ARG A 35 13.68 3.49 6.05
C ARG A 35 14.69 2.35 6.17
N THR A 36 14.32 1.18 5.68
CA THR A 36 15.21 0.02 5.66
C THR A 36 16.34 0.27 4.64
N PRO A 37 17.63 0.18 5.02
CA PRO A 37 18.73 0.34 4.07
C PRO A 37 18.67 -0.69 2.95
N SER A 38 19.01 -0.30 1.71
CA SER A 38 19.27 -1.26 0.64
C SER A 38 20.76 -1.55 0.54
N PRO A 39 21.17 -2.81 0.29
CA PRO A 39 22.58 -3.15 0.12
C PRO A 39 23.14 -2.54 -1.18
N PRO A 40 24.46 -2.28 -1.25
CA PRO A 40 25.11 -1.81 -2.47
C PRO A 40 24.88 -2.79 -3.62
N GLY A 41 24.51 -2.27 -4.80
CA GLY A 41 24.20 -3.07 -5.98
C GLY A 41 22.79 -3.65 -6.03
N ALA A 42 21.92 -3.30 -5.09
CA ALA A 42 20.50 -3.65 -5.14
C ALA A 42 19.86 -3.06 -6.40
N GLU A 43 19.20 -3.91 -7.19
CA GLU A 43 18.55 -3.50 -8.43
C GLU A 43 17.34 -4.38 -8.69
N VAL A 44 16.20 -3.76 -8.94
CA VAL A 44 14.97 -4.39 -9.44
C VAL A 44 14.77 -4.00 -10.89
N TYR A 45 14.27 -4.90 -11.73
CA TYR A 45 14.06 -4.65 -13.16
C TYR A 45 12.91 -5.46 -13.72
N ILE A 46 12.34 -5.02 -14.83
CA ILE A 46 11.32 -5.77 -15.56
C ILE A 46 12.04 -6.69 -16.57
N ILE A 47 11.84 -8.01 -16.41
CA ILE A 47 12.37 -9.02 -17.33
C ILE A 47 11.57 -8.99 -18.63
N SER A 48 10.25 -9.00 -18.52
CA SER A 48 9.29 -8.97 -19.62
C SER A 48 8.06 -8.14 -19.19
N PRO A 49 7.47 -7.36 -20.12
CA PRO A 49 7.93 -7.05 -21.48
C PRO A 49 9.15 -6.10 -21.48
N ARG A 50 9.83 -5.99 -22.62
CA ARG A 50 10.93 -5.03 -22.82
C ARG A 50 10.38 -3.65 -23.12
N ASN A 51 11.19 -2.61 -22.84
CA ASN A 51 10.84 -1.25 -23.21
C ASN A 51 10.58 -1.12 -24.71
N GLY A 52 9.50 -0.45 -25.11
CA GLY A 52 9.06 -0.29 -26.50
C GLY A 52 8.31 -1.49 -27.08
N ALA A 53 8.07 -2.54 -26.28
CA ALA A 53 7.39 -3.75 -26.78
C ALA A 53 5.93 -3.45 -27.19
N LYS A 54 5.50 -4.11 -28.27
CA LYS A 54 4.10 -4.23 -28.67
C LYS A 54 3.59 -5.57 -28.14
N VAL A 55 2.51 -5.55 -27.40
CA VAL A 55 1.97 -6.71 -26.67
C VAL A 55 0.47 -6.79 -26.81
N LYS A 56 -0.12 -7.96 -26.54
CA LYS A 56 -1.56 -8.14 -26.44
C LYS A 56 -1.97 -8.30 -24.99
N SER A 57 -3.17 -7.83 -24.64
CA SER A 57 -3.77 -8.06 -23.33
C SER A 57 -4.36 -9.48 -23.26
N PRO A 58 -4.21 -10.19 -22.13
CA PRO A 58 -3.50 -9.81 -20.92
C PRO A 58 -1.97 -9.85 -21.07
N VAL A 59 -1.28 -8.89 -20.49
CA VAL A 59 0.18 -8.73 -20.55
C VAL A 59 0.85 -9.46 -19.40
N LEU A 60 1.70 -10.46 -19.67
CA LEU A 60 2.53 -11.09 -18.65
C LEU A 60 3.72 -10.17 -18.32
N VAL A 61 3.80 -9.72 -17.07
CA VAL A 61 4.90 -8.91 -16.57
C VAL A 61 5.70 -9.73 -15.57
N GLN A 62 7.00 -9.92 -15.86
CA GLN A 62 7.92 -10.68 -15.03
C GLN A 62 8.95 -9.75 -14.39
N PHE A 63 9.20 -9.96 -13.09
CA PHE A 63 10.03 -9.12 -12.24
C PHE A 63 11.37 -9.79 -11.97
N GLY A 64 12.44 -9.02 -12.07
CA GLY A 64 13.80 -9.43 -11.74
C GLY A 64 14.33 -8.64 -10.55
N LEU A 65 15.13 -9.30 -9.73
CA LEU A 65 15.84 -8.73 -8.59
C LEU A 65 17.27 -9.26 -8.59
N LYS A 66 18.27 -8.40 -8.41
CA LYS A 66 19.66 -8.85 -8.28
C LYS A 66 19.86 -9.67 -7.00
N PRO A 67 20.72 -10.70 -7.02
CA PRO A 67 20.86 -11.68 -5.92
C PRO A 67 21.43 -11.12 -4.61
N VAL A 68 21.83 -9.85 -4.57
CA VAL A 68 22.20 -9.15 -3.33
C VAL A 68 20.99 -8.86 -2.43
N MET A 69 19.79 -9.01 -2.99
CA MET A 69 18.52 -8.93 -2.27
C MET A 69 17.65 -10.15 -2.55
N GLY A 70 16.80 -10.48 -1.59
CA GLY A 70 15.78 -11.52 -1.72
C GLY A 70 14.36 -10.97 -1.76
N VAL A 71 13.42 -11.80 -2.22
CA VAL A 71 11.99 -11.51 -2.14
C VAL A 71 11.45 -12.15 -0.86
N ALA A 72 10.77 -11.36 -0.04
CA ALA A 72 10.08 -11.83 1.16
C ALA A 72 8.62 -11.36 1.16
N PRO A 73 7.71 -12.10 1.79
CA PRO A 73 6.34 -11.64 1.98
C PRO A 73 6.26 -10.34 2.80
N ALA A 74 5.23 -9.53 2.55
CA ALA A 74 4.90 -8.38 3.38
C ALA A 74 4.69 -8.79 4.83
N GLY A 75 5.10 -7.95 5.78
CA GLY A 75 5.02 -8.23 7.21
C GLY A 75 6.15 -9.13 7.75
N VAL A 76 6.97 -9.73 6.88
CA VAL A 76 8.09 -10.60 7.28
C VAL A 76 9.41 -9.85 7.14
N LYS A 77 10.12 -9.67 8.26
CA LYS A 77 11.39 -8.96 8.28
C LYS A 77 12.55 -9.95 8.13
N PHE A 78 13.21 -9.92 6.98
CA PHE A 78 14.52 -10.53 6.76
C PHE A 78 15.49 -9.46 6.26
N GLU A 79 16.77 -9.66 6.57
CA GLU A 79 17.83 -8.77 6.08
C GLU A 79 17.91 -8.81 4.55
N ASN A 80 18.12 -7.66 3.93
CA ASN A 80 18.25 -7.49 2.48
C ASN A 80 17.09 -8.11 1.69
N THR A 81 15.87 -8.00 2.20
CA THR A 81 14.68 -8.48 1.48
C THR A 81 13.61 -7.40 1.34
N GLY A 82 12.74 -7.63 0.38
CA GLY A 82 11.56 -6.80 0.15
C GLY A 82 10.54 -7.51 -0.74
N HIS A 83 9.46 -6.83 -1.07
CA HIS A 83 8.46 -7.33 -2.00
C HIS A 83 8.14 -6.29 -3.08
N HIS A 84 7.71 -6.79 -4.22
CA HIS A 84 7.49 -5.96 -5.40
C HIS A 84 6.21 -5.13 -5.30
N HIS A 85 6.31 -3.88 -5.78
CA HIS A 85 5.18 -3.06 -6.17
C HIS A 85 5.35 -2.69 -7.64
N LEU A 86 4.28 -2.76 -8.43
CA LEU A 86 4.28 -2.39 -9.84
C LEU A 86 3.47 -1.12 -10.02
N LEU A 87 4.14 -0.09 -10.50
CA LEU A 87 3.55 1.19 -10.88
C LEU A 87 3.09 1.09 -12.34
N ILE A 88 1.81 1.40 -12.58
CA ILE A 88 1.16 1.31 -13.88
C ILE A 88 0.61 2.70 -14.21
N ASP A 89 1.12 3.32 -15.27
CA ASP A 89 0.69 4.65 -15.73
C ASP A 89 0.76 5.75 -14.65
N THR A 90 1.72 5.60 -13.74
CA THR A 90 1.95 6.58 -12.66
C THR A 90 3.45 6.76 -12.39
N ASP A 91 3.79 7.84 -11.72
CA ASP A 91 5.12 8.07 -11.21
C ASP A 91 5.31 7.46 -9.81
N ALA A 92 6.56 7.29 -9.42
CA ALA A 92 6.88 6.91 -8.06
C ALA A 92 6.43 8.00 -7.08
N PRO A 93 5.93 7.63 -5.88
CA PRO A 93 5.55 8.61 -4.87
C PRO A 93 6.69 9.56 -4.53
N ALA A 94 6.36 10.84 -4.32
CA ALA A 94 7.36 11.84 -3.91
C ALA A 94 7.89 11.56 -2.50
N ASP A 95 7.03 11.07 -1.60
CA ASP A 95 7.42 10.64 -0.25
C ASP A 95 7.78 9.15 -0.25
N MET A 96 9.08 8.86 -0.24
CA MET A 96 9.62 7.51 -0.15
C MET A 96 9.74 7.00 1.30
N ALA A 97 9.40 7.82 2.30
CA ALA A 97 9.40 7.41 3.70
C ALA A 97 8.03 6.94 4.20
N ALA A 98 6.99 7.08 3.36
CA ALA A 98 5.66 6.59 3.64
C ALA A 98 5.42 5.19 3.04
N PRO A 99 4.54 4.36 3.64
CA PRO A 99 4.11 3.11 3.05
C PRO A 99 3.47 3.32 1.67
N LEU A 100 3.84 2.48 0.71
CA LEU A 100 3.27 2.50 -0.64
C LEU A 100 1.77 2.14 -0.59
N PRO A 101 0.89 2.96 -1.17
CA PRO A 101 -0.53 2.65 -1.21
C PRO A 101 -0.80 1.50 -2.19
N ALA A 102 -1.79 0.66 -1.89
CA ALA A 102 -2.33 -0.29 -2.85
C ALA A 102 -3.48 0.36 -3.61
N THR A 103 -3.28 0.60 -4.92
CA THR A 103 -4.25 1.23 -5.83
C THR A 103 -4.29 0.50 -7.17
N ASP A 104 -5.16 0.91 -8.08
CA ASP A 104 -5.15 0.37 -9.45
C ASP A 104 -3.86 0.71 -10.20
N HIS A 105 -3.19 1.82 -9.84
CA HIS A 105 -1.94 2.27 -10.44
C HIS A 105 -0.68 1.80 -9.68
N ILE A 106 -0.80 1.36 -8.44
CA ILE A 106 0.30 0.80 -7.64
C ILE A 106 -0.13 -0.55 -7.10
N ARG A 107 0.23 -1.62 -7.81
CA ARG A 107 -0.12 -2.98 -7.44
C ARG A 107 0.88 -3.58 -6.48
N HIS A 108 0.38 -4.17 -5.41
CA HIS A 108 1.14 -4.78 -4.34
C HIS A 108 1.27 -6.30 -4.51
N PHE A 109 2.48 -6.84 -4.36
CA PHE A 109 2.80 -8.27 -4.50
C PHE A 109 3.33 -8.85 -3.18
N GLY A 110 2.55 -8.69 -2.12
CA GLY A 110 2.94 -8.98 -0.73
C GLY A 110 3.05 -10.47 -0.38
N LYS A 111 2.84 -11.40 -1.33
CA LYS A 111 3.08 -12.83 -1.11
C LYS A 111 4.41 -13.31 -1.71
N GLY A 112 5.27 -12.38 -2.15
CA GLY A 112 6.53 -12.72 -2.79
C GLY A 112 6.42 -13.11 -4.25
N GLN A 113 5.36 -12.69 -4.94
CA GLN A 113 5.19 -12.95 -6.37
C GLN A 113 6.27 -12.22 -7.19
N THR A 114 6.73 -12.86 -8.25
CA THR A 114 7.74 -12.35 -9.19
C THR A 114 7.19 -12.15 -10.59
N GLU A 115 5.89 -12.32 -10.77
CA GLU A 115 5.20 -12.05 -12.04
C GLU A 115 3.72 -11.75 -11.82
N THR A 116 3.10 -11.16 -12.83
CA THR A 116 1.65 -10.92 -12.86
C THR A 116 1.14 -10.84 -14.29
N SER A 117 -0.15 -11.12 -14.48
CA SER A 117 -0.87 -10.89 -15.72
C SER A 117 -1.73 -9.64 -15.58
N LEU A 118 -1.55 -8.66 -16.47
CA LEU A 118 -2.26 -7.38 -16.48
C LEU A 118 -3.26 -7.32 -17.61
N THR A 119 -4.52 -7.08 -17.30
CA THR A 119 -5.50 -6.68 -18.31
C THR A 119 -5.44 -5.17 -18.47
N LEU A 120 -4.89 -4.73 -19.62
CA LEU A 120 -4.75 -3.33 -19.95
C LEU A 120 -5.53 -3.03 -21.24
N PRO A 121 -6.16 -1.85 -21.38
CA PRO A 121 -6.80 -1.44 -22.61
C PRO A 121 -5.76 -1.22 -23.72
N PRO A 122 -6.15 -1.24 -25.01
CA PRO A 122 -5.26 -0.85 -26.10
C PRO A 122 -4.73 0.57 -25.93
N GLY A 123 -3.43 0.76 -26.15
CA GLY A 123 -2.76 2.05 -25.99
C GLY A 123 -1.35 1.96 -25.44
N LYS A 124 -0.74 3.11 -25.18
CA LYS A 124 0.56 3.20 -24.51
C LYS A 124 0.39 3.15 -23.01
N HIS A 125 1.21 2.33 -22.37
CA HIS A 125 1.25 2.18 -20.91
C HIS A 125 2.68 2.27 -20.41
N THR A 126 2.85 2.79 -19.21
CA THR A 126 4.14 2.79 -18.51
C THR A 126 4.13 1.79 -17.38
N LEU A 127 5.25 1.09 -17.18
CA LEU A 127 5.44 0.13 -16.10
C LEU A 127 6.76 0.44 -15.39
N GLN A 128 6.76 0.37 -14.06
CA GLN A 128 7.95 0.55 -13.24
C GLN A 128 7.84 -0.29 -11.96
N LEU A 129 8.93 -0.91 -11.53
CA LEU A 129 8.98 -1.65 -10.27
C LEU A 129 9.59 -0.80 -9.17
N LEU A 130 9.04 -0.94 -7.96
CA LEU A 130 9.58 -0.37 -6.73
C LEU A 130 9.50 -1.43 -5.63
N LEU A 131 10.61 -1.66 -4.93
CA LEU A 131 10.67 -2.64 -3.86
C LEU A 131 10.33 -1.97 -2.52
N GLY A 132 9.35 -2.52 -1.80
CA GLY A 132 8.99 -2.12 -0.44
C GLY A 132 9.53 -3.12 0.58
N ASP A 133 9.88 -2.64 1.77
CA ASP A 133 10.23 -3.46 2.92
C ASP A 133 9.00 -4.14 3.54
N GLN A 134 9.16 -4.83 4.67
CA GLN A 134 8.07 -5.51 5.38
C GLN A 134 6.89 -4.60 5.76
N ASN A 135 7.09 -3.28 5.81
CA ASN A 135 6.09 -2.27 6.13
C ASN A 135 5.58 -1.53 4.89
N HIS A 136 5.90 -2.02 3.68
CA HIS A 136 5.60 -1.37 2.38
C HIS A 136 6.36 -0.06 2.15
N ILE A 137 7.37 0.26 2.96
CA ILE A 137 8.16 1.48 2.83
C ILE A 137 9.32 1.22 1.85
N PRO A 138 9.52 2.07 0.82
CA PRO A 138 10.68 1.96 -0.06
C PRO A 138 12.00 1.97 0.68
N HIS A 139 12.95 1.12 0.31
CA HIS A 139 14.30 1.07 0.87
C HIS A 139 15.06 2.40 0.69
N ASP A 140 16.14 2.58 1.42
CA ASP A 140 17.05 3.74 1.31
C ASP A 140 18.49 3.31 0.99
N PRO A 141 19.02 3.66 -0.20
CA PRO A 141 18.37 4.26 -1.39
C PRO A 141 17.20 3.42 -1.93
N PRO A 142 16.23 4.05 -2.65
CA PRO A 142 15.11 3.31 -3.23
C PRO A 142 15.59 2.27 -4.25
N VAL A 143 15.10 1.04 -4.12
CA VAL A 143 15.32 -0.03 -5.11
C VAL A 143 14.20 0.06 -6.14
N ILE A 144 14.44 0.84 -7.18
CA ILE A 144 13.46 1.20 -8.21
C ILE A 144 14.01 0.89 -9.60
N SER A 145 13.17 0.33 -10.48
CA SER A 145 13.56 0.01 -11.85
C SER A 145 13.56 1.24 -12.77
N LYS A 146 14.16 1.08 -13.94
CA LYS A 146 13.84 1.98 -15.06
C LYS A 146 12.37 1.87 -15.38
N LYS A 147 11.74 3.01 -15.69
CA LYS A 147 10.38 3.06 -16.23
C LYS A 147 10.44 2.60 -17.69
N ILE A 148 9.60 1.65 -18.06
CA ILE A 148 9.45 1.19 -19.45
C ILE A 148 8.11 1.65 -19.99
N THR A 149 8.04 1.79 -21.31
CA THR A 149 6.80 2.03 -22.04
C THR A 149 6.50 0.84 -22.95
N ILE A 150 5.26 0.39 -22.95
CA ILE A 150 4.75 -0.66 -23.84
C ILE A 150 3.57 -0.14 -24.64
N THR A 151 3.23 -0.82 -25.73
CA THR A 151 2.01 -0.53 -26.50
C THR A 151 1.14 -1.79 -26.52
N VAL A 152 -0.04 -1.71 -25.95
CA VAL A 152 -1.04 -2.78 -26.01
C VAL A 152 -1.80 -2.63 -27.33
N GLU A 153 -1.74 -3.67 -28.14
CA GLU A 153 -2.44 -3.73 -29.44
C GLU A 153 -3.90 -4.19 -29.25
N LYS A 154 -4.75 -3.85 -30.22
CA LYS A 154 -6.16 -4.29 -30.25
C LYS A 154 -6.27 -5.80 -30.50
#